data_ba74c1ebabd56662087b389f6764e261
#
_entry.id   ba74c1ebabd56662087b389f6764e261
#
_cell.length_a   1.000
_cell.length_b   1.000
_cell.length_c   1.000
_cell.angle_alpha   90.00
_cell.angle_beta   90.00
_cell.angle_gamma   90.00
#
_symmetry.space_group_name_H-M   'P 1'
#
loop_
_entity.id
_entity.type
_entity.pdbx_description
1 polymer ?
#
loop_
_entity_poly.entity_id
_entity_poly.type
_entity_poly.pdbx_seq_one_letter_code
_entity_poly.pdbx_strand_id
1 'polypeptide(L)'
;MTIFGIDISNNNGPDIDLAQVAREGFRFVFAKVSEGDRFADHTWPAYRDAAHANGLLVAGYHYLRGDADVEGQADLYIAHLGDAATMVDFEADSGDLSTFWAFVNAVNARGRQINLSYLPRWYWQRIGCPDVSTVPGLIQSSYVYGSAPAAALYPGDDSPFWTGFGGKNVDILQFTDAAVVAGHRVDANAFLGTLDQLRALLGLAPSTTQGVLMALTDAQQADLYEKVQEIWGQLRGPDGQGWPQLGRNAQGQNMTLVDAVAKLQQDLLSAPKATS
;
A
#
# COMPACT_ATOMS: atom_id res chain seq x y z
N MET A 1 10.11 -6.40 1.80
CA MET A 1 9.73 -4.96 1.97
C MET A 1 8.24 -4.91 2.19
N THR A 2 7.77 -4.15 3.17
CA THR A 2 6.34 -4.03 3.47
C THR A 2 5.74 -2.86 2.72
N ILE A 3 4.62 -3.09 2.03
CA ILE A 3 3.86 -2.09 1.30
C ILE A 3 2.58 -1.81 2.08
N PHE A 4 2.32 -0.53 2.40
CA PHE A 4 1.13 -0.12 3.13
C PHE A 4 0.02 0.36 2.20
N GLY A 5 -1.22 0.08 2.59
CA GLY A 5 -2.45 0.57 2.00
C GLY A 5 -3.47 0.95 3.06
N ILE A 6 -4.58 1.50 2.63
CA ILE A 6 -5.72 1.84 3.49
C ILE A 6 -7.01 1.22 2.97
N ASP A 7 -7.98 1.05 3.89
CA ASP A 7 -9.37 0.74 3.58
C ASP A 7 -10.26 1.93 3.90
N ILE A 8 -11.19 2.25 3.01
CA ILE A 8 -12.09 3.39 3.15
C ILE A 8 -13.48 3.12 2.57
N SER A 9 -14.44 3.89 3.03
CA SER A 9 -15.83 3.89 2.55
C SER A 9 -16.49 5.25 2.82
N ASN A 10 -17.76 5.38 2.50
CA ASN A 10 -18.58 6.53 2.91
C ASN A 10 -18.56 6.78 4.43
N ASN A 11 -18.26 5.76 5.24
CA ASN A 11 -18.15 5.92 6.71
C ASN A 11 -16.98 6.82 7.13
N ASN A 12 -15.94 6.91 6.29
CA ASN A 12 -14.79 7.78 6.53
C ASN A 12 -15.01 9.21 6.01
N GLY A 13 -16.17 9.48 5.39
CA GLY A 13 -16.47 10.76 4.72
C GLY A 13 -15.85 10.87 3.33
N PRO A 14 -16.15 11.94 2.57
CA PRO A 14 -15.67 12.14 1.21
C PRO A 14 -14.30 12.85 1.12
N ASP A 15 -13.71 13.27 2.24
CA ASP A 15 -12.67 14.30 2.27
C ASP A 15 -11.24 13.75 2.46
N ILE A 16 -11.04 12.42 2.34
CA ILE A 16 -9.69 11.84 2.45
C ILE A 16 -8.86 12.24 1.22
N ASP A 17 -7.79 13.01 1.45
CA ASP A 17 -6.84 13.42 0.41
C ASP A 17 -5.92 12.26 0.00
N LEU A 18 -6.28 11.52 -1.06
CA LEU A 18 -5.48 10.41 -1.58
C LEU A 18 -4.13 10.86 -2.16
N ALA A 19 -3.97 12.12 -2.53
CA ALA A 19 -2.65 12.66 -2.87
C ALA A 19 -1.75 12.73 -1.62
N GLN A 20 -2.30 13.12 -0.47
CA GLN A 20 -1.57 13.09 0.81
C GLN A 20 -1.28 11.65 1.24
N VAL A 21 -2.24 10.73 1.11
CA VAL A 21 -2.04 9.29 1.37
C VAL A 21 -0.84 8.76 0.57
N ALA A 22 -0.75 9.07 -0.73
CA ALA A 22 0.38 8.68 -1.57
C ALA A 22 1.72 9.32 -1.11
N ARG A 23 1.70 10.61 -0.71
CA ARG A 23 2.89 11.30 -0.16
C ARG A 23 3.36 10.72 1.17
N GLU A 24 2.45 10.21 2.00
CA GLU A 24 2.77 9.53 3.26
C GLU A 24 3.35 8.11 3.06
N GLY A 25 3.44 7.65 1.81
CA GLY A 25 4.13 6.41 1.45
C GLY A 25 3.22 5.21 1.21
N PHE A 26 1.92 5.36 1.31
CA PHE A 26 0.97 4.31 0.96
C PHE A 26 0.96 4.06 -0.55
N ARG A 27 0.64 2.84 -0.95
CA ARG A 27 0.70 2.41 -2.36
C ARG A 27 -0.58 1.80 -2.89
N PHE A 28 -1.53 1.47 -2.04
CA PHE A 28 -2.82 0.93 -2.45
C PHE A 28 -3.97 1.40 -1.55
N VAL A 29 -5.16 1.37 -2.13
CA VAL A 29 -6.41 1.74 -1.46
C VAL A 29 -7.45 0.67 -1.79
N PHE A 30 -8.15 0.19 -0.77
CA PHE A 30 -9.39 -0.54 -0.92
C PHE A 30 -10.53 0.42 -0.59
N ALA A 31 -11.54 0.49 -1.46
CA ALA A 31 -12.66 1.39 -1.21
C ALA A 31 -13.99 0.69 -1.53
N LYS A 32 -15.02 0.97 -0.71
CA LYS A 32 -16.34 0.36 -0.85
C LYS A 32 -16.98 0.79 -2.16
N VAL A 33 -17.45 -0.19 -2.93
CA VAL A 33 -18.25 0.02 -4.14
C VAL A 33 -19.73 -0.10 -3.81
N SER A 34 -20.09 -1.19 -3.10
CA SER A 34 -21.47 -1.53 -2.83
C SER A 34 -21.62 -2.49 -1.65
N GLU A 35 -22.86 -2.65 -1.18
CA GLU A 35 -23.24 -3.60 -0.13
C GLU A 35 -24.64 -4.15 -0.43
N GLY A 36 -24.80 -5.46 -0.32
CA GLY A 36 -26.04 -6.11 -0.65
C GLY A 36 -26.49 -5.78 -2.07
N ASP A 37 -27.78 -5.91 -2.34
CA ASP A 37 -28.36 -5.72 -3.68
C ASP A 37 -28.89 -4.29 -3.96
N ARG A 38 -28.68 -3.32 -3.02
CA ARG A 38 -29.31 -1.99 -3.09
C ARG A 38 -28.43 -0.81 -2.77
N PHE A 39 -27.35 -1.01 -2.04
CA PHE A 39 -26.48 0.10 -1.62
C PHE A 39 -25.26 0.23 -2.53
N ALA A 40 -25.15 1.34 -3.25
CA ALA A 40 -23.94 1.77 -3.94
C ALA A 40 -23.29 2.91 -3.15
N ASP A 41 -21.98 2.77 -2.86
CA ASP A 41 -21.25 3.79 -2.11
C ASP A 41 -21.01 5.02 -3.00
N HIS A 42 -21.56 6.14 -2.59
CA HIS A 42 -21.49 7.38 -3.35
C HIS A 42 -20.10 8.02 -3.38
N THR A 43 -19.20 7.62 -2.48
CA THR A 43 -17.81 8.12 -2.43
C THR A 43 -16.89 7.36 -3.39
N TRP A 44 -17.27 6.13 -3.79
CA TRP A 44 -16.46 5.25 -4.61
C TRP A 44 -15.92 5.88 -5.90
N PRO A 45 -16.73 6.54 -6.76
CA PRO A 45 -16.21 7.08 -8.01
C PRO A 45 -15.09 8.11 -7.78
N ALA A 46 -15.25 8.99 -6.80
CA ALA A 46 -14.26 10.01 -6.47
C ALA A 46 -12.97 9.39 -5.91
N TYR A 47 -13.07 8.40 -5.03
CA TYR A 47 -11.91 7.72 -4.46
C TYR A 47 -11.16 6.89 -5.51
N ARG A 48 -11.88 6.17 -6.38
CA ARG A 48 -11.25 5.45 -7.49
C ARG A 48 -10.44 6.39 -8.39
N ASP A 49 -11.06 7.47 -8.84
CA ASP A 49 -10.44 8.42 -9.75
C ASP A 49 -9.25 9.14 -9.09
N ALA A 50 -9.37 9.52 -7.83
CA ALA A 50 -8.28 10.10 -7.06
C ALA A 50 -7.13 9.11 -6.81
N ALA A 51 -7.41 7.84 -6.56
CA ALA A 51 -6.39 6.80 -6.42
C ALA A 51 -5.58 6.65 -7.72
N HIS A 52 -6.26 6.53 -8.86
CA HIS A 52 -5.60 6.45 -10.17
C HIS A 52 -4.75 7.70 -10.47
N ALA A 53 -5.30 8.89 -10.23
CA ALA A 53 -4.59 10.16 -10.45
C ALA A 53 -3.30 10.29 -9.62
N ASN A 54 -3.22 9.61 -8.48
CA ASN A 54 -2.08 9.66 -7.58
C ASN A 54 -1.20 8.38 -7.62
N GLY A 55 -1.42 7.50 -8.60
CA GLY A 55 -0.62 6.29 -8.80
C GLY A 55 -0.77 5.23 -7.72
N LEU A 56 -1.86 5.29 -6.95
CA LEU A 56 -2.22 4.24 -5.99
C LEU A 56 -2.89 3.07 -6.73
N LEU A 57 -2.54 1.84 -6.36
CA LEU A 57 -3.31 0.69 -6.79
C LEU A 57 -4.66 0.70 -6.08
N VAL A 58 -5.74 0.44 -6.81
CA VAL A 58 -7.09 0.50 -6.24
C VAL A 58 -7.84 -0.82 -6.48
N ALA A 59 -8.46 -1.33 -5.41
CA ALA A 59 -9.48 -2.36 -5.51
C ALA A 59 -10.80 -1.84 -4.92
N GLY A 60 -11.88 -2.12 -5.64
CA GLY A 60 -13.21 -1.83 -5.14
C GLY A 60 -13.78 -3.05 -4.43
N TYR A 61 -14.29 -2.89 -3.21
CA TYR A 61 -14.89 -4.01 -2.50
C TYR A 61 -16.41 -3.97 -2.44
N HIS A 62 -17.00 -5.16 -2.48
CA HIS A 62 -18.41 -5.39 -2.24
C HIS A 62 -18.60 -6.06 -0.88
N TYR A 63 -19.37 -5.43 0.02
CA TYR A 63 -19.79 -6.07 1.27
C TYR A 63 -20.91 -7.07 0.99
N LEU A 64 -20.60 -8.34 1.08
CA LEU A 64 -21.52 -9.41 0.78
C LEU A 64 -22.58 -9.54 1.87
N ARG A 65 -23.86 -9.63 1.47
CA ARG A 65 -24.98 -9.85 2.38
C ARG A 65 -25.63 -11.20 2.13
N GLY A 66 -25.65 -12.06 3.13
CA GLY A 66 -26.23 -13.41 3.03
C GLY A 66 -27.75 -13.44 2.94
N ASP A 67 -28.40 -12.35 3.28
CA ASP A 67 -29.87 -12.18 3.26
C ASP A 67 -30.38 -11.45 2.00
N ALA A 68 -29.49 -11.11 1.05
CA ALA A 68 -29.83 -10.41 -0.17
C ALA A 68 -29.65 -11.31 -1.41
N ASP A 69 -30.31 -10.94 -2.52
CA ASP A 69 -30.19 -11.68 -3.78
C ASP A 69 -28.77 -11.61 -4.35
N VAL A 70 -28.13 -12.75 -4.52
CA VAL A 70 -26.72 -12.84 -4.95
C VAL A 70 -26.51 -12.30 -6.37
N GLU A 71 -27.45 -12.57 -7.29
CA GLU A 71 -27.36 -12.05 -8.65
C GLU A 71 -27.51 -10.52 -8.68
N GLY A 72 -28.46 -9.99 -7.91
CA GLY A 72 -28.62 -8.54 -7.74
C GLY A 72 -27.41 -7.87 -7.12
N GLN A 73 -26.74 -8.50 -6.14
CA GLN A 73 -25.49 -8.04 -5.59
C GLN A 73 -24.38 -7.96 -6.63
N ALA A 74 -24.22 -9.01 -7.44
CA ALA A 74 -23.21 -9.03 -8.50
C ALA A 74 -23.51 -8.00 -9.60
N ASP A 75 -24.78 -7.80 -9.98
CA ASP A 75 -25.20 -6.77 -10.94
C ASP A 75 -24.84 -5.37 -10.43
N LEU A 76 -25.21 -5.06 -9.18
CA LEU A 76 -24.94 -3.78 -8.57
C LEU A 76 -23.42 -3.50 -8.47
N TYR A 77 -22.66 -4.49 -8.01
CA TYR A 77 -21.21 -4.39 -7.86
C TYR A 77 -20.54 -4.10 -9.20
N ILE A 78 -20.82 -4.91 -10.23
CA ILE A 78 -20.19 -4.76 -11.56
C ILE A 78 -20.61 -3.46 -12.23
N ALA A 79 -21.86 -3.03 -12.08
CA ALA A 79 -22.35 -1.77 -12.65
C ALA A 79 -21.58 -0.55 -12.13
N HIS A 80 -21.07 -0.59 -10.90
CA HIS A 80 -20.38 0.54 -10.26
C HIS A 80 -18.86 0.39 -10.21
N LEU A 81 -18.31 -0.82 -10.27
CA LEU A 81 -16.89 -1.11 -10.07
C LEU A 81 -15.95 -0.33 -11.01
N GLY A 82 -16.29 -0.23 -12.30
CA GLY A 82 -15.41 0.31 -13.31
C GLY A 82 -14.24 -0.62 -13.64
N ASP A 83 -13.05 -0.05 -13.81
CA ASP A 83 -11.80 -0.75 -14.20
C ASP A 83 -10.93 -1.21 -13.01
N ALA A 84 -11.34 -0.93 -11.78
CA ALA A 84 -10.60 -1.28 -10.57
C ALA A 84 -10.50 -2.81 -10.38
N ALA A 85 -9.50 -3.25 -9.61
CA ALA A 85 -9.41 -4.63 -9.13
C ALA A 85 -10.62 -4.97 -8.24
N THR A 86 -10.95 -6.24 -8.16
CA THR A 86 -12.15 -6.75 -7.48
C THR A 86 -11.80 -7.29 -6.10
N MET A 87 -12.66 -7.00 -5.14
CA MET A 87 -12.54 -7.54 -3.79
C MET A 87 -13.94 -7.86 -3.24
N VAL A 88 -14.08 -8.97 -2.55
CA VAL A 88 -15.26 -9.29 -1.76
C VAL A 88 -14.94 -9.15 -0.27
N ASP A 89 -15.79 -8.46 0.44
CA ASP A 89 -15.79 -8.33 1.89
C ASP A 89 -16.77 -9.36 2.45
N PHE A 90 -16.21 -10.43 3.04
CA PHE A 90 -16.92 -11.60 3.52
C PHE A 90 -16.78 -11.73 5.03
N GLU A 91 -17.66 -11.05 5.75
CA GLU A 91 -17.65 -11.02 7.19
C GLU A 91 -19.08 -11.04 7.79
N ALA A 92 -19.34 -10.30 8.88
CA ALA A 92 -20.64 -10.32 9.56
C ALA A 92 -21.80 -10.23 8.57
N ASP A 93 -22.80 -11.10 8.76
CA ASP A 93 -24.02 -11.17 7.95
C ASP A 93 -23.84 -11.52 6.48
N SER A 94 -22.65 -11.95 6.06
CA SER A 94 -22.36 -12.37 4.67
C SER A 94 -22.81 -13.83 4.35
N GLY A 95 -23.35 -14.54 5.34
CA GLY A 95 -23.74 -15.95 5.17
C GLY A 95 -22.58 -16.91 5.38
N ASP A 96 -22.57 -18.01 4.65
CA ASP A 96 -21.53 -19.04 4.72
C ASP A 96 -20.68 -19.09 3.44
N LEU A 97 -19.76 -20.06 3.39
CA LEU A 97 -18.87 -20.22 2.23
C LEU A 97 -19.65 -20.56 0.94
N SER A 98 -20.84 -21.11 1.03
CA SER A 98 -21.69 -21.36 -0.18
C SER A 98 -22.20 -20.04 -0.76
N THR A 99 -22.60 -19.08 0.08
CA THR A 99 -22.98 -17.73 -0.33
C THR A 99 -21.81 -17.00 -0.98
N PHE A 100 -20.62 -17.10 -0.36
CA PHE A 100 -19.40 -16.54 -0.93
C PHE A 100 -19.14 -17.05 -2.35
N TRP A 101 -19.16 -18.37 -2.56
CA TRP A 101 -18.90 -18.95 -3.87
C TRP A 101 -20.00 -18.66 -4.88
N ALA A 102 -21.27 -18.56 -4.44
CA ALA A 102 -22.36 -18.12 -5.31
C ALA A 102 -22.10 -16.70 -5.84
N PHE A 103 -21.67 -15.77 -4.98
CA PHE A 103 -21.31 -14.42 -5.39
C PHE A 103 -20.10 -14.39 -6.33
N VAL A 104 -19.02 -15.11 -6.00
CA VAL A 104 -17.83 -15.22 -6.86
C VAL A 104 -18.22 -15.73 -8.25
N ASN A 105 -19.05 -16.77 -8.33
CA ASN A 105 -19.51 -17.32 -9.60
C ASN A 105 -20.40 -16.34 -10.38
N ALA A 106 -21.27 -15.60 -9.70
CA ALA A 106 -22.12 -14.58 -10.31
C ALA A 106 -21.28 -13.42 -10.90
N VAL A 107 -20.22 -12.99 -10.20
CA VAL A 107 -19.25 -11.98 -10.70
C VAL A 107 -18.47 -12.54 -11.89
N ASN A 108 -18.02 -13.80 -11.81
CA ASN A 108 -17.30 -14.45 -12.92
C ASN A 108 -18.18 -14.57 -14.18
N ALA A 109 -19.45 -14.87 -14.04
CA ALA A 109 -20.41 -14.93 -15.15
C ALA A 109 -20.57 -13.57 -15.86
N ARG A 110 -20.25 -12.46 -15.16
CA ARG A 110 -20.23 -11.09 -15.71
C ARG A 110 -18.88 -10.66 -16.28
N GLY A 111 -17.97 -11.62 -16.46
CA GLY A 111 -16.65 -11.39 -17.09
C GLY A 111 -15.61 -10.75 -16.19
N ARG A 112 -15.82 -10.72 -14.87
CA ARG A 112 -14.84 -10.23 -13.90
C ARG A 112 -14.49 -11.35 -12.92
N GLN A 113 -13.21 -11.41 -12.50
CA GLN A 113 -12.76 -12.37 -11.49
C GLN A 113 -12.58 -11.65 -10.16
N ILE A 114 -12.98 -12.27 -9.06
CA ILE A 114 -12.63 -11.78 -7.73
C ILE A 114 -11.14 -12.02 -7.51
N ASN A 115 -10.42 -10.97 -7.17
CA ASN A 115 -8.96 -11.01 -6.91
C ASN A 115 -8.63 -11.18 -5.44
N LEU A 116 -9.40 -10.52 -4.56
CA LEU A 116 -9.19 -10.47 -3.12
C LEU A 116 -10.44 -10.85 -2.35
N SER A 117 -10.23 -11.47 -1.20
CA SER A 117 -11.30 -11.83 -0.25
C SER A 117 -10.90 -11.37 1.14
N TYR A 118 -11.62 -10.39 1.68
CA TYR A 118 -11.50 -10.06 3.10
C TYR A 118 -12.32 -11.07 3.88
N LEU A 119 -11.63 -11.84 4.73
CA LEU A 119 -12.22 -12.85 5.60
C LEU A 119 -11.49 -12.80 6.94
N PRO A 120 -12.04 -12.12 7.94
CA PRO A 120 -11.44 -12.12 9.26
C PRO A 120 -11.50 -13.50 9.91
N ARG A 121 -10.45 -13.88 10.63
CA ARG A 121 -10.35 -15.20 11.30
C ARG A 121 -11.54 -15.48 12.22
N TRP A 122 -12.04 -14.47 12.93
CA TRP A 122 -13.19 -14.63 13.82
C TRP A 122 -14.46 -15.04 13.05
N TYR A 123 -14.64 -14.53 11.83
CA TYR A 123 -15.78 -14.89 10.99
C TYR A 123 -15.60 -16.30 10.38
N TRP A 124 -14.41 -16.62 9.90
CA TRP A 124 -14.06 -17.98 9.49
C TRP A 124 -14.37 -19.00 10.59
N GLN A 125 -14.04 -18.70 11.86
CA GLN A 125 -14.39 -19.55 12.99
C GLN A 125 -15.90 -19.63 13.20
N ARG A 126 -16.63 -18.50 13.08
CA ARG A 126 -18.07 -18.44 13.23
C ARG A 126 -18.82 -19.31 12.21
N ILE A 127 -18.32 -19.40 10.98
CA ILE A 127 -18.91 -20.24 9.91
C ILE A 127 -18.41 -21.68 9.91
N GLY A 128 -17.75 -22.15 10.97
CA GLY A 128 -17.37 -23.54 11.19
C GLY A 128 -16.01 -23.95 10.68
N CYS A 129 -15.07 -23.02 10.49
CA CYS A 129 -13.69 -23.28 10.07
C CYS A 129 -13.58 -24.07 8.74
N PRO A 130 -14.30 -23.68 7.67
CA PRO A 130 -14.23 -24.42 6.42
C PRO A 130 -12.84 -24.35 5.78
N ASP A 131 -12.57 -25.24 4.82
CA ASP A 131 -11.43 -25.12 3.93
C ASP A 131 -11.59 -23.88 3.03
N VAL A 132 -10.63 -22.95 3.11
CA VAL A 132 -10.58 -21.73 2.31
C VAL A 132 -9.33 -21.66 1.43
N SER A 133 -8.66 -22.80 1.20
CA SER A 133 -7.42 -22.89 0.42
C SER A 133 -7.56 -22.34 -1.00
N THR A 134 -8.75 -22.36 -1.57
CA THR A 134 -9.05 -21.92 -2.94
C THR A 134 -9.64 -20.52 -3.04
N VAL A 135 -9.92 -19.83 -1.92
CA VAL A 135 -10.45 -18.46 -2.01
C VAL A 135 -9.42 -17.53 -2.67
N PRO A 136 -9.85 -16.58 -3.50
CA PRO A 136 -8.97 -15.56 -4.07
C PRO A 136 -8.33 -14.74 -2.97
N GLY A 137 -7.10 -14.35 -3.09
CA GLY A 137 -6.29 -13.49 -2.23
C GLY A 137 -6.85 -13.21 -0.83
N LEU A 138 -6.27 -13.83 0.21
CA LEU A 138 -6.81 -13.72 1.57
C LEU A 138 -6.33 -12.44 2.27
N ILE A 139 -7.28 -11.57 2.61
CA ILE A 139 -7.08 -10.45 3.53
C ILE A 139 -7.65 -10.87 4.89
N GLN A 140 -6.81 -10.84 5.92
CA GLN A 140 -7.23 -11.12 7.28
C GLN A 140 -7.04 -9.89 8.16
N SER A 141 -7.93 -9.66 9.11
CA SER A 141 -7.77 -8.61 10.12
C SER A 141 -7.28 -9.14 11.46
N SER A 142 -6.33 -8.42 12.04
CA SER A 142 -5.87 -8.62 13.41
C SER A 142 -5.30 -7.32 13.93
N TYR A 143 -5.98 -6.67 14.86
CA TYR A 143 -5.75 -5.27 15.18
C TYR A 143 -4.77 -5.07 16.31
N VAL A 144 -3.85 -4.14 16.12
CA VAL A 144 -3.06 -3.51 17.18
C VAL A 144 -3.86 -2.36 17.77
N TYR A 145 -3.99 -2.35 19.08
CA TYR A 145 -4.74 -1.31 19.79
C TYR A 145 -4.03 0.05 19.78
N GLY A 146 -4.82 1.10 19.77
CA GLY A 146 -4.35 2.47 19.81
C GLY A 146 -4.59 3.21 18.51
N SER A 147 -4.30 4.53 18.49
CA SER A 147 -4.39 5.36 17.29
C SER A 147 -3.06 6.11 17.13
N ALA A 148 -2.39 5.89 15.99
CA ALA A 148 -1.10 6.44 15.66
C ALA A 148 -0.88 6.38 14.13
N PRO A 149 0.20 6.97 13.57
CA PRO A 149 0.59 6.69 12.19
C PRO A 149 0.74 5.19 11.93
N ALA A 150 0.31 4.72 10.76
CA ALA A 150 0.25 3.29 10.43
C ALA A 150 1.56 2.55 10.67
N ALA A 151 2.71 3.15 10.31
CA ALA A 151 4.02 2.54 10.53
C ALA A 151 4.35 2.29 12.01
N ALA A 152 3.79 3.07 12.94
CA ALA A 152 3.95 2.89 14.38
C ALA A 152 3.03 1.79 14.96
N LEU A 153 1.94 1.48 14.26
CA LEU A 153 0.98 0.43 14.63
C LEU A 153 1.29 -0.89 13.95
N TYR A 154 2.16 -0.90 12.94
CA TYR A 154 2.46 -2.13 12.21
C TYR A 154 3.17 -3.15 13.12
N PRO A 155 2.64 -4.39 13.26
CA PRO A 155 3.18 -5.37 14.21
C PRO A 155 4.49 -6.05 13.75
N GLY A 156 4.94 -5.78 12.52
CA GLY A 156 6.13 -6.36 11.91
C GLY A 156 5.86 -7.56 10.99
N ASP A 157 6.85 -7.84 10.13
CA ASP A 157 6.77 -8.87 9.10
C ASP A 157 6.70 -10.29 9.68
N ASP A 158 7.27 -10.49 10.87
CA ASP A 158 7.31 -11.79 11.59
C ASP A 158 6.16 -11.96 12.60
N SER A 159 5.17 -11.04 12.61
CA SER A 159 4.06 -11.08 13.54
C SER A 159 3.20 -12.35 13.34
N PRO A 160 2.71 -12.97 14.42
CA PRO A 160 1.76 -14.08 14.33
C PRO A 160 0.43 -13.69 13.67
N PHE A 161 0.15 -12.40 13.47
CA PHE A 161 -1.01 -11.93 12.74
C PHE A 161 -1.01 -12.37 11.26
N TRP A 162 0.17 -12.68 10.71
CA TRP A 162 0.34 -13.26 9.38
C TRP A 162 0.06 -14.76 9.30
N THR A 163 -0.25 -15.42 10.42
CA THR A 163 -0.54 -16.86 10.40
C THR A 163 -1.79 -17.14 9.56
N GLY A 164 -1.68 -18.00 8.56
CA GLY A 164 -2.80 -18.44 7.74
C GLY A 164 -3.80 -19.32 8.49
N PHE A 165 -4.93 -19.61 7.86
CA PHE A 165 -5.95 -20.51 8.39
C PHE A 165 -6.74 -21.17 7.24
N GLY A 166 -7.46 -22.26 7.54
CA GLY A 166 -8.30 -22.95 6.55
C GLY A 166 -7.56 -23.39 5.29
N GLY A 167 -6.26 -23.71 5.40
CA GLY A 167 -5.42 -24.12 4.26
C GLY A 167 -4.87 -22.96 3.41
N LYS A 168 -5.06 -21.71 3.80
CA LYS A 168 -4.65 -20.51 3.06
C LYS A 168 -3.68 -19.66 3.87
N ASN A 169 -2.63 -19.15 3.22
CA ASN A 169 -1.77 -18.11 3.78
C ASN A 169 -2.46 -16.75 3.69
N VAL A 170 -2.11 -15.85 4.60
CA VAL A 170 -2.54 -14.44 4.53
C VAL A 170 -1.73 -13.72 3.46
N ASP A 171 -2.40 -13.15 2.48
CA ASP A 171 -1.79 -12.35 1.42
C ASP A 171 -1.66 -10.88 1.83
N ILE A 172 -2.67 -10.34 2.53
CA ILE A 172 -2.70 -8.97 3.04
C ILE A 172 -3.20 -9.00 4.49
N LEU A 173 -2.56 -8.23 5.35
CA LEU A 173 -2.94 -8.07 6.75
C LEU A 173 -3.53 -6.68 6.99
N GLN A 174 -4.82 -6.62 7.37
CA GLN A 174 -5.40 -5.41 7.97
C GLN A 174 -5.05 -5.41 9.46
N PHE A 175 -4.12 -4.55 9.86
CA PHE A 175 -3.49 -4.63 11.18
C PHE A 175 -4.02 -3.61 12.18
N THR A 176 -4.87 -2.69 11.77
CA THR A 176 -5.51 -1.68 12.64
C THR A 176 -6.73 -1.07 11.95
N ASP A 177 -7.71 -0.68 12.75
CA ASP A 177 -8.88 0.14 12.38
C ASP A 177 -8.73 1.62 12.81
N ALA A 178 -7.53 2.02 13.20
CA ALA A 178 -7.31 3.29 13.89
C ALA A 178 -6.01 4.00 13.48
N ALA A 179 -5.49 3.70 12.28
CA ALA A 179 -4.35 4.43 11.74
C ALA A 179 -4.73 5.89 11.46
N VAL A 180 -3.82 6.81 11.79
CA VAL A 180 -3.94 8.21 11.38
C VAL A 180 -3.20 8.39 10.06
N VAL A 181 -3.95 8.65 8.98
CA VAL A 181 -3.43 8.81 7.62
C VAL A 181 -4.12 10.01 6.98
N ALA A 182 -3.36 10.92 6.41
CA ALA A 182 -3.86 12.19 5.85
C ALA A 182 -4.80 12.96 6.81
N GLY A 183 -4.55 12.85 8.11
CA GLY A 183 -5.37 13.48 9.16
C GLY A 183 -6.67 12.76 9.51
N HIS A 184 -6.97 11.64 8.89
CA HIS A 184 -8.17 10.81 9.14
C HIS A 184 -7.82 9.53 9.88
N ARG A 185 -8.80 9.01 10.64
CA ARG A 185 -8.72 7.66 11.19
C ARG A 185 -9.27 6.67 10.18
N VAL A 186 -8.42 5.72 9.75
CA VAL A 186 -8.77 4.72 8.73
C VAL A 186 -8.18 3.36 9.08
N ASP A 187 -8.68 2.33 8.45
CA ASP A 187 -8.11 1.00 8.47
C ASP A 187 -6.81 0.98 7.67
N ALA A 188 -5.78 0.30 8.19
CA ALA A 188 -4.51 0.17 7.49
C ALA A 188 -4.12 -1.28 7.24
N ASN A 189 -3.61 -1.49 6.03
CA ASN A 189 -3.24 -2.78 5.49
C ASN A 189 -1.74 -2.84 5.21
N ALA A 190 -1.18 -4.05 5.31
CA ALA A 190 0.19 -4.37 4.94
C ALA A 190 0.22 -5.52 3.92
N PHE A 191 1.10 -5.42 2.94
CA PHE A 191 1.43 -6.48 1.98
C PHE A 191 2.92 -6.77 2.03
N LEU A 192 3.31 -8.05 2.15
CA LEU A 192 4.70 -8.50 2.15
C LEU A 192 5.14 -8.85 0.74
N GLY A 193 5.86 -7.95 0.08
CA GLY A 193 6.33 -8.19 -1.28
C GLY A 193 6.76 -6.93 -2.02
N THR A 194 6.80 -7.05 -3.34
CA THR A 194 7.07 -5.94 -4.27
C THR A 194 5.76 -5.37 -4.82
N LEU A 195 5.82 -4.17 -5.38
CA LEU A 195 4.65 -3.55 -6.02
C LEU A 195 4.14 -4.39 -7.20
N ASP A 196 5.04 -5.04 -7.95
CA ASP A 196 4.64 -5.91 -9.06
C ASP A 196 3.94 -7.19 -8.57
N GLN A 197 4.36 -7.74 -7.42
CA GLN A 197 3.65 -8.86 -6.80
C GLN A 197 2.27 -8.45 -6.31
N LEU A 198 2.12 -7.25 -5.73
CA LEU A 198 0.82 -6.72 -5.35
C LEU A 198 -0.07 -6.49 -6.58
N ARG A 199 0.48 -5.94 -7.68
CA ARG A 199 -0.25 -5.79 -8.94
C ARG A 199 -0.76 -7.13 -9.47
N ALA A 200 0.10 -8.16 -9.45
CA ALA A 200 -0.28 -9.50 -9.87
C ALA A 200 -1.40 -10.09 -8.99
N LEU A 201 -1.32 -9.90 -7.66
CA LEU A 201 -2.36 -10.32 -6.72
C LEU A 201 -3.70 -9.62 -7.02
N LEU A 202 -3.67 -8.34 -7.39
CA LEU A 202 -4.83 -7.55 -7.79
C LEU A 202 -5.34 -7.87 -9.21
N GLY A 203 -4.71 -8.80 -9.94
CA GLY A 203 -5.07 -9.12 -11.32
C GLY A 203 -4.81 -7.97 -12.30
N LEU A 204 -3.99 -7.01 -11.94
CA LEU A 204 -3.62 -5.86 -12.77
C LEU A 204 -2.44 -6.25 -13.68
N ALA A 205 -2.43 -5.72 -14.90
CA ALA A 205 -1.30 -5.91 -15.79
C ALA A 205 0.02 -5.53 -15.08
N PRO A 206 1.13 -6.22 -15.38
CA PRO A 206 2.44 -5.80 -14.92
C PRO A 206 2.60 -4.31 -15.13
N SER A 207 3.23 -3.63 -14.17
CA SER A 207 3.54 -2.22 -14.38
C SER A 207 4.35 -2.12 -15.69
N THR A 208 3.75 -1.52 -16.70
CA THR A 208 4.52 -0.96 -17.79
C THR A 208 5.15 0.35 -17.31
N THR A 209 5.62 0.36 -16.08
CA THR A 209 6.53 1.40 -15.67
C THR A 209 7.82 1.13 -16.44
N GLN A 210 7.86 1.59 -17.65
CA GLN A 210 9.09 2.22 -18.07
C GLN A 210 9.53 3.03 -16.87
N GLY A 211 10.64 2.62 -16.24
CA GLY A 211 11.15 3.34 -15.07
C GLY A 211 11.16 4.82 -15.44
N VAL A 212 11.00 5.73 -14.48
CA VAL A 212 10.99 7.19 -14.74
C VAL A 212 12.12 7.58 -15.70
N LEU A 213 13.24 6.84 -15.67
CA LEU A 213 14.35 6.96 -16.60
C LEU A 213 14.00 6.52 -18.03
N MET A 214 13.14 5.52 -18.22
CA MET A 214 12.72 5.07 -19.57
C MET A 214 11.61 5.96 -20.16
N ALA A 215 10.94 6.77 -19.36
CA ALA A 215 10.04 7.84 -19.84
C ALA A 215 10.82 9.07 -20.35
N LEU A 216 12.12 9.16 -20.02
CA LEU A 216 13.02 10.19 -20.54
C LEU A 216 13.58 9.76 -21.91
N THR A 217 13.73 10.72 -22.80
CA THR A 217 14.48 10.48 -24.06
C THR A 217 15.95 10.15 -23.76
N ASP A 218 16.63 9.49 -24.67
CA ASP A 218 18.07 9.18 -24.51
C ASP A 218 18.89 10.44 -24.20
N ALA A 219 18.56 11.58 -24.80
CA ALA A 219 19.18 12.86 -24.49
C ALA A 219 18.93 13.34 -23.07
N GLN A 220 17.73 13.15 -22.54
CA GLN A 220 17.38 13.48 -21.15
C GLN A 220 18.04 12.52 -20.14
N GLN A 221 18.17 11.24 -20.51
CA GLN A 221 18.90 10.27 -19.69
C GLN A 221 20.40 10.60 -19.62
N ALA A 222 20.99 10.99 -20.75
CA ALA A 222 22.39 11.41 -20.81
C ALA A 222 22.62 12.69 -19.97
N ASP A 223 21.76 13.70 -20.10
CA ASP A 223 21.82 14.94 -19.31
C ASP A 223 21.66 14.66 -17.80
N LEU A 224 20.75 13.77 -17.42
CA LEU A 224 20.58 13.36 -16.02
C LEU A 224 21.84 12.63 -15.50
N TYR A 225 22.40 11.75 -16.30
CA TYR A 225 23.61 11.02 -15.95
C TYR A 225 24.80 11.99 -15.74
N GLU A 226 24.99 12.94 -16.65
CA GLU A 226 26.04 13.98 -16.52
C GLU A 226 25.86 14.80 -15.24
N LYS A 227 24.64 15.25 -14.92
CA LYS A 227 24.34 15.99 -13.69
C LYS A 227 24.60 15.17 -12.42
N VAL A 228 24.24 13.88 -12.44
CA VAL A 228 24.55 12.98 -11.32
C VAL A 228 26.04 12.82 -11.14
N GLN A 229 26.81 12.66 -12.22
CA GLN A 229 28.27 12.57 -12.19
C GLN A 229 28.91 13.86 -11.70
N GLU A 230 28.38 15.01 -12.12
CA GLU A 230 28.83 16.33 -11.61
C GLU A 230 28.61 16.47 -10.11
N ILE A 231 27.40 16.17 -9.62
CA ILE A 231 27.08 16.22 -8.19
C ILE A 231 27.97 15.26 -7.40
N TRP A 232 28.15 14.02 -7.92
CA TRP A 232 29.02 13.03 -7.31
C TRP A 232 30.48 13.53 -7.23
N GLY A 233 30.96 14.13 -8.30
CA GLY A 233 32.29 14.73 -8.34
C GLY A 233 32.45 15.90 -7.36
N GLN A 234 31.45 16.78 -7.27
CA GLN A 234 31.47 17.88 -6.29
C GLN A 234 31.50 17.39 -4.83
N LEU A 235 30.75 16.34 -4.52
CA LEU A 235 30.70 15.78 -3.17
C LEU A 235 31.95 15.00 -2.78
N ARG A 236 32.49 14.21 -3.72
CA ARG A 236 33.55 13.22 -3.44
C ARG A 236 34.93 13.56 -4.00
N GLY A 237 35.05 14.61 -4.82
CA GLY A 237 36.27 14.98 -5.51
C GLY A 237 36.57 14.15 -6.76
N PRO A 238 37.63 14.48 -7.49
CA PRO A 238 38.02 13.75 -8.70
C PRO A 238 38.18 12.26 -8.42
N ASP A 239 37.57 11.43 -9.25
CA ASP A 239 37.57 9.97 -9.14
C ASP A 239 37.15 9.40 -7.77
N GLY A 240 36.42 10.21 -6.96
CA GLY A 240 36.00 9.84 -5.62
C GLY A 240 37.12 9.86 -4.57
N GLN A 241 38.28 10.40 -4.91
CA GLN A 241 39.48 10.38 -4.08
C GLN A 241 39.60 11.59 -3.14
N GLY A 242 38.54 12.36 -2.96
CA GLY A 242 38.55 13.60 -2.15
C GLY A 242 39.19 14.77 -2.89
N TRP A 243 39.12 15.93 -2.23
CA TRP A 243 39.64 17.20 -2.74
C TRP A 243 40.93 17.57 -2.02
N PRO A 244 42.07 17.71 -2.72
CA PRO A 244 43.34 18.10 -2.09
C PRO A 244 43.26 19.37 -1.28
N GLN A 245 42.44 20.36 -1.71
CA GLN A 245 42.26 21.65 -1.06
C GLN A 245 41.45 21.59 0.24
N LEU A 246 40.73 20.49 0.49
CA LEU A 246 39.95 20.28 1.74
C LEU A 246 40.83 19.68 2.86
N GLY A 247 42.10 19.35 2.56
CA GLY A 247 43.01 18.72 3.48
C GLY A 247 42.92 17.18 3.50
N ARG A 248 43.58 16.59 4.51
CA ARG A 248 43.68 15.13 4.64
C ARG A 248 43.03 14.65 5.93
N ASN A 249 42.44 13.46 5.87
CA ASN A 249 41.94 12.75 7.05
C ASN A 249 43.09 12.09 7.86
N ALA A 250 42.79 11.46 8.97
CA ALA A 250 43.76 10.80 9.84
C ALA A 250 44.54 9.65 9.15
N GLN A 251 43.99 9.10 8.06
CA GLN A 251 44.60 8.05 7.24
C GLN A 251 45.45 8.61 6.08
N GLY A 252 45.60 9.94 6.00
CA GLY A 252 46.37 10.61 4.96
C GLY A 252 45.69 10.74 3.61
N GLN A 253 44.41 10.37 3.48
CA GLN A 253 43.61 10.49 2.26
C GLN A 253 43.03 11.91 2.17
N ASN A 254 42.80 12.42 0.95
CA ASN A 254 42.11 13.70 0.78
C ASN A 254 40.67 13.57 1.31
N MET A 255 40.18 14.63 1.93
CA MET A 255 38.81 14.67 2.42
C MET A 255 37.82 14.91 1.28
N THR A 256 36.67 14.23 1.33
CA THR A 256 35.51 14.60 0.55
C THR A 256 34.84 15.85 1.12
N LEU A 257 33.91 16.48 0.41
CA LEU A 257 33.18 17.62 0.96
C LEU A 257 32.42 17.23 2.24
N VAL A 258 31.86 16.03 2.28
CA VAL A 258 31.14 15.51 3.47
C VAL A 258 32.10 15.37 4.66
N ASP A 259 33.29 14.81 4.45
CA ASP A 259 34.29 14.65 5.50
C ASP A 259 34.78 16.03 6.05
N ALA A 260 34.98 16.99 5.14
CA ALA A 260 35.39 18.34 5.52
C ALA A 260 34.33 19.08 6.34
N VAL A 261 33.05 18.94 5.97
CA VAL A 261 31.92 19.51 6.72
C VAL A 261 31.81 18.86 8.10
N ALA A 262 31.91 17.53 8.18
CA ALA A 262 31.89 16.80 9.46
C ALA A 262 33.02 17.23 10.38
N LYS A 263 34.24 17.39 9.83
CA LYS A 263 35.40 17.87 10.58
C LYS A 263 35.19 19.32 11.08
N LEU A 264 34.69 20.21 10.22
CA LEU A 264 34.39 21.59 10.60
C LEU A 264 33.40 21.66 11.76
N GLN A 265 32.36 20.83 11.72
CA GLN A 265 31.37 20.70 12.79
C GLN A 265 32.02 20.26 14.11
N GLN A 266 32.92 19.28 14.08
CA GLN A 266 33.67 18.83 15.27
C GLN A 266 34.58 19.94 15.81
N ASP A 267 35.30 20.62 14.93
CA ASP A 267 36.20 21.71 15.31
C ASP A 267 35.43 22.88 15.97
N LEU A 268 34.26 23.22 15.44
CA LEU A 268 33.38 24.24 16.02
C LEU A 268 32.83 23.87 17.40
N LEU A 269 32.47 22.58 17.58
CA LEU A 269 31.95 22.08 18.87
C LEU A 269 33.04 21.97 19.93
N SER A 270 34.30 21.79 19.53
CA SER A 270 35.48 21.69 20.42
C SER A 270 36.18 23.00 20.68
N ALA A 271 35.81 24.06 19.96
CA ALA A 271 36.42 25.40 20.16
C ALA A 271 36.12 25.93 21.58
N PRO A 272 37.11 26.46 22.32
CA PRO A 272 36.86 27.04 23.64
C PRO A 272 35.88 28.20 23.52
N LYS A 273 34.80 28.17 24.33
CA LYS A 273 33.88 29.29 24.43
C LYS A 273 34.69 30.53 24.86
N ALA A 274 34.65 31.58 24.06
CA ALA A 274 35.24 32.84 24.44
C ALA A 274 34.64 33.28 25.79
N THR A 275 35.47 33.32 26.82
CA THR A 275 35.07 33.87 28.12
C THR A 275 34.90 35.38 27.93
N SER A 276 33.67 35.85 28.02
CA SER A 276 33.32 37.27 28.08
C SER A 276 33.68 37.85 29.44
#